data_61f711d1c1a71cec2816d70669952f85
#
_entry.id   61f711d1c1a71cec2816d70669952f85
#
_cell.length_a   1.000
_cell.length_b   1.000
_cell.length_c   1.000
_cell.angle_alpha   90.00
_cell.angle_beta   90.00
_cell.angle_gamma   90.00
#
_symmetry.space_group_name_H-M   'P 1'
#
loop_
_entity.id
_entity.type
_entity.pdbx_description
1 polymer ?
#
loop_
_entity_poly.entity_id
_entity_poly.type
_entity_poly.pdbx_seq_one_letter_code
_entity_poly.pdbx_strand_id
1 'polypeptide(L)'
;MRFYGIDSRGAHARVAEATERTPIVRIPSLDERIELLAKLENRQNEGAFKARGAWNNLSQLTADERERGVIATSSGNHGRALAWAAKRAGVHATIVMPKDAYPNKIAACREHGAEVVLGDTREDAERICRERMDAGAILIHPYDDDRTIEGAGTVGVEIAQDCGGADVVVVPCGGGGLISGVSLALRLELGGRPWILGAEPVGAPSMALGLAAGESVILDAITTNVQGLCPLSAGEHNVAICLETIDGVGLLPDEAIYAAQKRLVQLGEVVEPAGAAATALVDAGLIPAEWLEGKTKDDPLRAVVIVSGGNPAPEQLAALRGDA
;
A
#
# COMPACT_ATOMS: atom_id res chain seq x y z
N MET A 1 -20.17 -10.35 -9.65
CA MET A 1 -19.13 -9.45 -9.08
C MET A 1 -19.68 -8.03 -9.16
N ARG A 2 -19.80 -7.35 -8.04
CA ARG A 2 -20.12 -5.92 -8.01
C ARG A 2 -18.83 -5.16 -8.28
N PHE A 3 -18.75 -4.36 -9.33
CA PHE A 3 -17.55 -3.58 -9.66
C PHE A 3 -17.40 -2.30 -8.83
N TYR A 4 -18.19 -2.12 -7.79
CA TYR A 4 -18.14 -1.03 -6.80
C TYR A 4 -17.98 0.39 -7.40
N GLY A 5 -18.15 0.57 -8.71
CA GLY A 5 -17.88 1.84 -9.40
C GLY A 5 -16.41 2.17 -9.60
N ILE A 6 -15.49 1.30 -9.17
CA ILE A 6 -14.03 1.50 -9.26
C ILE A 6 -13.52 1.30 -10.69
N ASP A 7 -12.88 2.33 -11.27
CA ASP A 7 -12.34 2.34 -12.63
C ASP A 7 -10.81 2.38 -12.64
N SER A 8 -10.16 1.26 -12.32
CA SER A 8 -8.70 1.16 -12.34
C SER A 8 -8.08 1.35 -13.74
N ARG A 9 -8.82 1.06 -14.83
CA ARG A 9 -8.34 1.30 -16.20
C ARG A 9 -8.29 2.78 -16.54
N GLY A 10 -9.36 3.52 -16.25
CA GLY A 10 -9.38 4.98 -16.42
C GLY A 10 -8.38 5.66 -15.50
N ALA A 11 -8.23 5.17 -14.27
CA ALA A 11 -7.20 5.61 -13.34
C ALA A 11 -5.79 5.37 -13.88
N HIS A 12 -5.53 4.22 -14.56
CA HIS A 12 -4.22 3.91 -15.12
C HIS A 12 -3.78 4.98 -16.14
N ALA A 13 -4.68 5.45 -17.01
CA ALA A 13 -4.36 6.53 -17.95
C ALA A 13 -4.02 7.85 -17.21
N ARG A 14 -4.84 8.23 -16.20
CA ARG A 14 -4.59 9.45 -15.38
C ARG A 14 -3.29 9.38 -14.59
N VAL A 15 -3.02 8.22 -13.99
CA VAL A 15 -1.84 7.99 -13.13
C VAL A 15 -0.56 7.99 -13.96
N ALA A 16 -0.57 7.44 -15.18
CA ALA A 16 0.59 7.40 -16.08
C ALA A 16 1.12 8.79 -16.47
N GLU A 17 0.32 9.85 -16.33
CA GLU A 17 0.75 11.23 -16.61
C GLU A 17 1.78 11.77 -15.60
N ALA A 18 1.84 11.17 -14.40
CA ALA A 18 2.63 11.73 -13.31
C ALA A 18 3.45 10.70 -12.53
N THR A 19 3.13 9.43 -12.64
CA THR A 19 3.81 8.37 -11.88
C THR A 19 4.61 7.45 -12.78
N GLU A 20 5.55 6.73 -12.18
CA GLU A 20 6.40 5.78 -12.89
C GLU A 20 5.67 4.46 -13.10
N ARG A 21 5.87 3.83 -14.28
CA ARG A 21 5.61 2.41 -14.46
C ARG A 21 6.73 1.64 -13.81
N THR A 22 6.47 1.08 -12.63
CA THR A 22 7.51 0.39 -11.87
C THR A 22 7.81 -0.99 -12.46
N PRO A 23 9.07 -1.47 -12.39
CA PRO A 23 9.45 -2.75 -12.98
C PRO A 23 8.91 -3.94 -12.17
N ILE A 24 8.73 -5.07 -12.88
CA ILE A 24 8.64 -6.40 -12.28
C ILE A 24 9.99 -7.09 -12.51
N VAL A 25 10.63 -7.53 -11.44
CA VAL A 25 11.95 -8.18 -11.51
C VAL A 25 11.91 -9.54 -10.84
N ARG A 26 12.67 -10.50 -11.37
CA ARG A 26 12.86 -11.78 -10.71
C ARG A 26 13.81 -11.63 -9.55
N ILE A 27 13.44 -12.15 -8.39
CA ILE A 27 14.29 -12.25 -7.21
C ILE A 27 14.47 -13.72 -6.80
N PRO A 28 15.57 -14.07 -6.11
CA PRO A 28 15.76 -15.44 -5.64
C PRO A 28 14.59 -15.89 -4.75
N SER A 29 14.08 -17.09 -4.95
CA SER A 29 13.09 -17.73 -4.05
C SER A 29 13.80 -18.62 -3.03
N LEU A 30 13.23 -18.78 -1.83
CA LEU A 30 13.67 -19.74 -0.83
C LEU A 30 13.06 -21.14 -1.07
N ASP A 31 12.00 -21.25 -1.87
CA ASP A 31 11.39 -22.50 -2.30
C ASP A 31 11.61 -22.65 -3.81
N GLU A 32 12.28 -23.72 -4.25
CA GLU A 32 12.57 -23.95 -5.67
C GLU A 32 11.32 -24.22 -6.53
N ARG A 33 10.19 -24.54 -5.90
CA ARG A 33 8.88 -24.69 -6.57
C ARG A 33 8.23 -23.36 -6.91
N ILE A 34 8.81 -22.23 -6.48
CA ILE A 34 8.25 -20.88 -6.67
C ILE A 34 9.20 -20.03 -7.52
N GLU A 35 8.73 -19.58 -8.67
CA GLU A 35 9.34 -18.46 -9.39
C GLU A 35 8.86 -17.16 -8.78
N LEU A 36 9.75 -16.43 -8.09
CA LEU A 36 9.40 -15.22 -7.34
C LEU A 36 9.72 -13.95 -8.14
N LEU A 37 8.70 -13.17 -8.41
CA LEU A 37 8.76 -11.88 -9.09
C LEU A 37 8.36 -10.77 -8.13
N ALA A 38 9.05 -9.64 -8.17
CA ALA A 38 8.78 -8.48 -7.32
C ALA A 38 8.34 -7.27 -8.16
N LYS A 39 7.14 -6.75 -7.91
CA LYS A 39 6.65 -5.46 -8.40
C LYS A 39 7.17 -4.36 -7.50
N LEU A 40 8.09 -3.54 -8.00
CA LEU A 40 8.90 -2.64 -7.18
C LEU A 40 8.27 -1.25 -7.00
N GLU A 41 7.17 -1.17 -6.26
CA GLU A 41 6.53 0.10 -5.88
C GLU A 41 7.36 0.95 -4.89
N ASN A 42 8.40 0.38 -4.28
CA ASN A 42 9.42 1.11 -3.55
C ASN A 42 10.24 2.06 -4.46
N ARG A 43 10.21 1.86 -5.77
CA ARG A 43 10.85 2.72 -6.78
C ARG A 43 9.90 3.74 -7.40
N GLN A 44 8.65 3.80 -6.93
CA GLN A 44 7.67 4.80 -7.37
C GLN A 44 8.06 6.20 -6.86
N ASN A 45 7.49 7.26 -7.45
CA ASN A 45 7.58 8.62 -6.92
C ASN A 45 7.31 8.62 -5.41
N GLU A 46 8.03 9.40 -4.67
CA GLU A 46 7.97 9.46 -3.20
C GLU A 46 8.26 8.13 -2.49
N GLY A 47 8.85 7.17 -3.21
CA GLY A 47 9.28 5.88 -2.68
C GLY A 47 8.15 4.93 -2.29
N ALA A 48 6.91 5.12 -2.76
CA ALA A 48 5.81 4.24 -2.41
C ALA A 48 4.63 4.31 -3.40
N PHE A 49 3.87 3.21 -3.51
CA PHE A 49 2.65 3.12 -4.32
C PHE A 49 1.63 4.24 -4.05
N LYS A 50 1.71 4.88 -2.88
CA LYS A 50 0.79 5.94 -2.44
C LYS A 50 0.72 7.12 -3.41
N ALA A 51 1.78 7.38 -4.17
CA ALA A 51 1.79 8.40 -5.21
C ALA A 51 0.66 8.20 -6.24
N ARG A 52 0.32 6.95 -6.57
CA ARG A 52 -0.72 6.60 -7.53
C ARG A 52 -2.12 7.05 -7.08
N GLY A 53 -2.52 6.66 -5.86
CA GLY A 53 -3.79 7.08 -5.27
C GLY A 53 -3.87 8.57 -5.01
N ALA A 54 -2.78 9.18 -4.53
CA ALA A 54 -2.70 10.61 -4.32
C ALA A 54 -2.90 11.38 -5.64
N TRP A 55 -2.17 11.03 -6.69
CA TRP A 55 -2.34 11.69 -7.99
C TRP A 55 -3.72 11.43 -8.60
N ASN A 56 -4.25 10.21 -8.53
CA ASN A 56 -5.58 9.91 -9.04
C ASN A 56 -6.67 10.76 -8.38
N ASN A 57 -6.55 11.07 -7.10
CA ASN A 57 -7.43 12.02 -6.41
C ASN A 57 -7.25 13.45 -6.93
N LEU A 58 -6.02 13.95 -6.94
CA LEU A 58 -5.73 15.36 -7.27
C LEU A 58 -6.07 15.69 -8.73
N SER A 59 -5.90 14.74 -9.65
CA SER A 59 -6.20 14.91 -11.07
C SER A 59 -7.71 15.02 -11.35
N GLN A 60 -8.55 14.55 -10.44
CA GLN A 60 -10.01 14.54 -10.58
C GLN A 60 -10.73 15.63 -9.79
N LEU A 61 -10.00 16.51 -9.08
CA LEU A 61 -10.60 17.59 -8.32
C LEU A 61 -11.28 18.61 -9.26
N THR A 62 -12.50 19.01 -8.92
CA THR A 62 -13.21 20.12 -9.55
C THR A 62 -12.52 21.46 -9.23
N ALA A 63 -12.87 22.53 -9.94
CA ALA A 63 -12.32 23.85 -9.65
C ALA A 63 -12.61 24.31 -8.22
N ASP A 64 -13.82 24.08 -7.72
CA ASP A 64 -14.23 24.40 -6.35
C ASP A 64 -13.46 23.58 -5.30
N GLU A 65 -13.26 22.26 -5.53
CA GLU A 65 -12.45 21.43 -4.64
C GLU A 65 -10.98 21.87 -4.60
N ARG A 66 -10.43 22.32 -5.74
CA ARG A 66 -9.06 22.88 -5.82
C ARG A 66 -8.89 24.16 -5.01
N GLU A 67 -9.89 25.07 -5.04
CA GLU A 67 -9.88 26.31 -4.27
C GLU A 67 -9.95 26.03 -2.75
N ARG A 68 -10.73 25.04 -2.34
CA ARG A 68 -10.85 24.64 -0.93
C ARG A 68 -9.60 23.94 -0.39
N GLY A 69 -8.79 23.35 -1.28
CA GLY A 69 -7.60 22.60 -0.92
C GLY A 69 -7.89 21.23 -0.31
N VAL A 70 -6.82 20.45 -0.15
CA VAL A 70 -6.90 19.06 0.32
C VAL A 70 -6.27 18.87 1.69
N ILE A 71 -6.73 17.86 2.43
CA ILE A 71 -6.22 17.54 3.76
C ILE A 71 -6.08 16.04 3.95
N ALA A 72 -5.11 15.62 4.75
CA ALA A 72 -5.01 14.26 5.28
C ALA A 72 -4.37 14.24 6.66
N THR A 73 -4.72 13.24 7.47
CA THR A 73 -3.98 12.88 8.69
C THR A 73 -3.02 11.74 8.34
N SER A 74 -1.72 12.04 8.27
CA SER A 74 -0.73 11.01 7.97
C SER A 74 0.70 11.47 8.25
N SER A 75 1.42 10.72 9.07
CA SER A 75 2.87 10.86 9.28
C SER A 75 3.71 9.89 8.44
N GLY A 76 3.13 9.27 7.40
CA GLY A 76 3.78 8.25 6.57
C GLY A 76 3.77 8.56 5.08
N ASN A 77 3.83 7.49 4.28
CA ASN A 77 3.90 7.57 2.81
C ASN A 77 2.71 8.30 2.18
N HIS A 78 1.51 8.23 2.79
CA HIS A 78 0.34 8.92 2.26
C HIS A 78 0.47 10.44 2.35
N GLY A 79 0.88 10.97 3.50
CA GLY A 79 1.08 12.42 3.68
C GLY A 79 2.12 12.98 2.71
N ARG A 80 3.25 12.26 2.54
CA ARG A 80 4.31 12.63 1.59
C ARG A 80 3.81 12.59 0.15
N ALA A 81 3.10 11.53 -0.25
CA ALA A 81 2.54 11.38 -1.58
C ALA A 81 1.47 12.44 -1.89
N LEU A 82 0.61 12.78 -0.91
CA LEU A 82 -0.38 13.83 -1.07
C LEU A 82 0.28 15.21 -1.24
N ALA A 83 1.29 15.52 -0.43
CA ALA A 83 2.05 16.77 -0.55
C ALA A 83 2.70 16.90 -1.94
N TRP A 84 3.33 15.83 -2.45
CA TRP A 84 3.88 15.76 -3.80
C TRP A 84 2.83 15.96 -4.88
N ALA A 85 1.72 15.24 -4.80
CA ALA A 85 0.64 15.33 -5.80
C ALA A 85 -0.01 16.72 -5.81
N ALA A 86 -0.21 17.33 -4.64
CA ALA A 86 -0.77 18.67 -4.48
C ALA A 86 0.13 19.74 -5.09
N LYS A 87 1.46 19.67 -4.83
CA LYS A 87 2.45 20.56 -5.48
C LYS A 87 2.36 20.47 -6.99
N ARG A 88 2.31 19.24 -7.53
CA ARG A 88 2.23 19.01 -8.97
C ARG A 88 0.91 19.50 -9.58
N ALA A 89 -0.19 19.36 -8.85
CA ALA A 89 -1.51 19.82 -9.26
C ALA A 89 -1.72 21.34 -9.06
N GLY A 90 -0.84 22.04 -8.33
CA GLY A 90 -1.03 23.44 -7.94
C GLY A 90 -2.18 23.64 -6.96
N VAL A 91 -2.38 22.69 -6.04
CA VAL A 91 -3.45 22.70 -5.03
C VAL A 91 -2.82 22.84 -3.65
N HIS A 92 -3.44 23.62 -2.76
CA HIS A 92 -3.02 23.72 -1.37
C HIS A 92 -3.27 22.38 -0.64
N ALA A 93 -2.26 21.89 0.10
CA ALA A 93 -2.39 20.68 0.90
C ALA A 93 -2.04 20.95 2.37
N THR A 94 -2.89 20.48 3.27
CA THR A 94 -2.64 20.42 4.70
C THR A 94 -2.41 18.98 5.13
N ILE A 95 -1.25 18.72 5.75
CA ILE A 95 -0.95 17.40 6.33
C ILE A 95 -0.94 17.54 7.85
N VAL A 96 -1.85 16.86 8.50
CA VAL A 96 -1.94 16.86 9.96
C VAL A 96 -1.19 15.63 10.50
N MET A 97 -0.31 15.87 11.47
CA MET A 97 0.54 14.83 12.08
C MET A 97 0.53 14.97 13.60
N PRO A 98 0.72 13.91 14.38
CA PRO A 98 1.04 14.04 15.78
C PRO A 98 2.45 14.66 15.94
N LYS A 99 2.68 15.38 17.04
CA LYS A 99 3.93 16.14 17.28
C LYS A 99 5.17 15.27 17.43
N ASP A 100 4.99 13.98 17.73
CA ASP A 100 6.05 12.97 17.82
C ASP A 100 6.37 12.32 16.46
N ALA A 101 5.76 12.79 15.37
CA ALA A 101 6.13 12.37 14.02
C ALA A 101 7.61 12.65 13.75
N TYR A 102 8.28 11.71 13.09
CA TYR A 102 9.70 11.84 12.79
C TYR A 102 10.01 13.12 11.99
N PRO A 103 11.07 13.88 12.37
CA PRO A 103 11.42 15.15 11.71
C PRO A 103 11.61 15.03 10.18
N ASN A 104 12.18 13.93 9.70
CA ASN A 104 12.36 13.68 8.28
C ASN A 104 11.02 13.52 7.53
N LYS A 105 9.99 12.98 8.17
CA LYS A 105 8.64 12.85 7.61
C LYS A 105 7.95 14.21 7.48
N ILE A 106 8.11 15.07 8.51
CA ILE A 106 7.63 16.46 8.51
C ILE A 106 8.34 17.26 7.40
N ALA A 107 9.68 17.15 7.34
CA ALA A 107 10.50 17.85 6.33
C ALA A 107 10.08 17.45 4.91
N ALA A 108 9.89 16.17 4.63
CA ALA A 108 9.49 15.68 3.32
C ALA A 108 8.16 16.28 2.82
N CYS A 109 7.16 16.46 3.70
CA CYS A 109 5.91 17.13 3.31
C CYS A 109 6.12 18.63 3.05
N ARG A 110 6.92 19.32 3.89
CA ARG A 110 7.24 20.74 3.71
C ARG A 110 8.05 21.05 2.46
N GLU A 111 8.95 20.17 2.03
CA GLU A 111 9.71 20.27 0.78
C GLU A 111 8.81 20.30 -0.46
N HIS A 112 7.66 19.67 -0.39
CA HIS A 112 6.61 19.75 -1.39
C HIS A 112 5.67 20.96 -1.22
N GLY A 113 5.90 21.82 -0.23
CA GLY A 113 5.13 23.04 -0.01
C GLY A 113 3.81 22.81 0.74
N ALA A 114 3.60 21.64 1.35
CA ALA A 114 2.41 21.40 2.16
C ALA A 114 2.48 22.15 3.50
N GLU A 115 1.35 22.64 3.96
CA GLU A 115 1.16 23.09 5.35
C GLU A 115 1.19 21.85 6.25
N VAL A 116 2.14 21.79 7.18
CA VAL A 116 2.19 20.71 8.17
C VAL A 116 1.70 21.26 9.51
N VAL A 117 0.57 20.72 9.99
CA VAL A 117 -0.05 21.06 11.27
C VAL A 117 0.22 19.92 12.25
N LEU A 118 0.69 20.25 13.46
CA LEU A 118 1.03 19.25 14.46
C LEU A 118 -0.03 19.26 15.57
N GLY A 119 -0.65 18.12 15.80
CA GLY A 119 -1.51 17.86 16.96
C GLY A 119 -0.69 17.33 18.14
N ASP A 120 -1.15 17.56 19.36
CA ASP A 120 -0.46 17.08 20.55
C ASP A 120 -0.43 15.56 20.66
N THR A 121 -1.50 14.91 20.22
CA THR A 121 -1.66 13.44 20.14
C THR A 121 -2.20 13.05 18.76
N ARG A 122 -2.34 11.73 18.52
CA ARG A 122 -3.00 11.21 17.32
C ARG A 122 -4.47 11.64 17.25
N GLU A 123 -5.18 11.56 18.39
CA GLU A 123 -6.59 11.96 18.49
C GLU A 123 -6.76 13.47 18.24
N ASP A 124 -5.80 14.28 18.71
CA ASP A 124 -5.81 15.73 18.44
C ASP A 124 -5.56 16.02 16.96
N ALA A 125 -4.63 15.30 16.31
CA ALA A 125 -4.43 15.43 14.88
C ALA A 125 -5.69 15.05 14.08
N GLU A 126 -6.40 14.01 14.48
CA GLU A 126 -7.67 13.62 13.86
C GLU A 126 -8.77 14.64 14.09
N ARG A 127 -8.83 15.24 15.29
CA ARG A 127 -9.78 16.34 15.59
C ARG A 127 -9.50 17.57 14.71
N ILE A 128 -8.24 17.99 14.61
CA ILE A 128 -7.83 19.12 13.75
C ILE A 128 -8.22 18.85 12.29
N CYS A 129 -8.00 17.62 11.82
CA CYS A 129 -8.39 17.24 10.47
C CYS A 129 -9.89 17.39 10.25
N ARG A 130 -10.72 16.88 11.17
CA ARG A 130 -12.19 17.03 11.11
C ARG A 130 -12.62 18.49 11.08
N GLU A 131 -12.08 19.33 11.96
CA GLU A 131 -12.40 20.78 12.00
C GLU A 131 -12.09 21.48 10.67
N ARG A 132 -10.97 21.11 10.01
CA ARG A 132 -10.62 21.65 8.69
C ARG A 132 -11.53 21.12 7.59
N MET A 133 -11.98 19.87 7.68
CA MET A 133 -12.98 19.30 6.76
C MET A 133 -14.33 20.01 6.91
N ASP A 134 -14.77 20.28 8.14
CA ASP A 134 -16.00 21.03 8.43
C ASP A 134 -15.91 22.49 7.90
N ALA A 135 -14.70 23.05 7.85
CA ALA A 135 -14.42 24.33 7.22
C ALA A 135 -14.30 24.26 5.68
N GLY A 136 -14.44 23.08 5.09
CA GLY A 136 -14.55 22.87 3.64
C GLY A 136 -13.35 22.20 2.98
N ALA A 137 -12.26 21.87 3.68
CA ALA A 137 -11.13 21.16 3.08
C ALA A 137 -11.53 19.75 2.62
N ILE A 138 -10.96 19.30 1.50
CA ILE A 138 -11.29 18.00 0.91
C ILE A 138 -10.38 16.93 1.51
N LEU A 139 -10.96 15.97 2.23
CA LEU A 139 -10.22 14.82 2.73
C LEU A 139 -9.76 13.93 1.59
N ILE A 140 -8.46 13.63 1.56
CA ILE A 140 -7.92 12.54 0.74
C ILE A 140 -7.60 11.39 1.67
N HIS A 141 -8.51 10.41 1.72
CA HIS A 141 -8.38 9.28 2.64
C HIS A 141 -7.25 8.34 2.22
N PRO A 142 -6.39 7.84 3.16
CA PRO A 142 -5.20 7.06 2.83
C PRO A 142 -5.47 5.69 2.19
N TYR A 143 -6.67 5.14 2.29
CA TYR A 143 -7.01 3.81 1.76
C TYR A 143 -8.50 3.57 1.49
N ASP A 144 -9.44 4.20 2.21
CA ASP A 144 -10.89 3.90 2.13
C ASP A 144 -11.64 5.02 1.38
N ASP A 145 -11.33 5.17 0.12
CA ASP A 145 -11.89 6.14 -0.81
C ASP A 145 -11.76 5.60 -2.24
N ASP A 146 -12.82 5.73 -3.04
CA ASP A 146 -12.88 5.15 -4.37
C ASP A 146 -11.73 5.60 -5.27
N ARG A 147 -11.42 6.91 -5.31
CA ARG A 147 -10.32 7.45 -6.12
C ARG A 147 -8.96 6.96 -5.63
N THR A 148 -8.82 6.72 -4.32
CA THR A 148 -7.59 6.16 -3.74
C THR A 148 -7.42 4.70 -4.13
N ILE A 149 -8.51 3.90 -4.05
CA ILE A 149 -8.54 2.49 -4.44
C ILE A 149 -8.28 2.34 -5.95
N GLU A 150 -8.93 3.16 -6.80
CA GLU A 150 -8.67 3.21 -8.24
C GLU A 150 -7.20 3.43 -8.57
N GLY A 151 -6.59 4.46 -7.96
CA GLY A 151 -5.19 4.77 -8.18
C GLY A 151 -4.27 3.64 -7.74
N ALA A 152 -4.52 3.03 -6.57
CA ALA A 152 -3.79 1.84 -6.10
C ALA A 152 -3.99 0.63 -7.03
N GLY A 153 -5.18 0.47 -7.62
CA GLY A 153 -5.52 -0.58 -8.58
C GLY A 153 -4.68 -0.55 -9.86
N THR A 154 -4.09 0.60 -10.21
CA THR A 154 -3.19 0.70 -11.36
C THR A 154 -1.96 -0.20 -11.27
N VAL A 155 -1.54 -0.57 -10.06
CA VAL A 155 -0.51 -1.60 -9.83
C VAL A 155 -0.97 -2.94 -10.36
N GLY A 156 -2.22 -3.32 -10.12
CA GLY A 156 -2.83 -4.55 -10.64
C GLY A 156 -2.97 -4.54 -12.16
N VAL A 157 -3.33 -3.39 -12.75
CA VAL A 157 -3.36 -3.23 -14.22
C VAL A 157 -1.98 -3.47 -14.82
N GLU A 158 -0.91 -2.88 -14.25
CA GLU A 158 0.45 -3.10 -14.72
C GLU A 158 0.89 -4.56 -14.53
N ILE A 159 0.56 -5.21 -13.41
CA ILE A 159 0.85 -6.64 -13.20
C ILE A 159 0.14 -7.49 -14.27
N ALA A 160 -1.13 -7.22 -14.57
CA ALA A 160 -1.86 -7.96 -15.60
C ALA A 160 -1.23 -7.82 -17.00
N GLN A 161 -0.76 -6.62 -17.33
CA GLN A 161 -0.12 -6.33 -18.61
C GLN A 161 1.29 -6.94 -18.73
N ASP A 162 2.10 -6.85 -17.67
CA ASP A 162 3.51 -7.25 -17.67
C ASP A 162 3.73 -8.70 -17.24
N CYS A 163 2.79 -9.28 -16.50
CA CYS A 163 2.89 -10.62 -15.92
C CYS A 163 1.53 -11.34 -15.86
N GLY A 164 0.76 -11.32 -16.97
CA GLY A 164 -0.56 -11.96 -17.05
C GLY A 164 -0.58 -13.47 -16.83
N GLY A 165 0.59 -14.12 -16.72
CA GLY A 165 0.75 -15.54 -16.39
C GLY A 165 1.09 -15.80 -14.91
N ALA A 166 0.91 -14.84 -14.02
CA ALA A 166 1.06 -15.07 -12.58
C ALA A 166 0.02 -16.07 -12.05
N ASP A 167 0.45 -17.00 -11.20
CA ASP A 167 -0.45 -17.94 -10.51
C ASP A 167 -0.98 -17.33 -9.21
N VAL A 168 -0.14 -16.56 -8.51
CA VAL A 168 -0.51 -15.86 -7.26
C VAL A 168 0.08 -14.46 -7.21
N VAL A 169 -0.68 -13.52 -6.66
CA VAL A 169 -0.21 -12.15 -6.33
C VAL A 169 -0.35 -11.93 -4.83
N VAL A 170 0.74 -11.56 -4.17
CA VAL A 170 0.77 -11.29 -2.74
C VAL A 170 0.92 -9.78 -2.51
N VAL A 171 0.03 -9.23 -1.70
CA VAL A 171 -0.12 -7.79 -1.50
C VAL A 171 0.03 -7.44 -0.03
N PRO A 172 0.90 -6.50 0.38
CA PRO A 172 0.93 -5.99 1.75
C PRO A 172 -0.40 -5.37 2.12
N CYS A 173 -0.95 -5.76 3.25
CA CYS A 173 -2.27 -5.35 3.69
C CYS A 173 -2.20 -4.62 5.04
N GLY A 174 -2.64 -3.37 5.06
CA GLY A 174 -2.97 -2.59 6.25
C GLY A 174 -4.44 -2.17 6.14
N GLY A 175 -4.74 -0.91 5.87
CA GLY A 175 -6.13 -0.42 5.68
C GLY A 175 -6.88 -0.99 4.47
N GLY A 176 -6.22 -1.77 3.61
CA GLY A 176 -6.85 -2.51 2.52
C GLY A 176 -6.85 -1.84 1.15
N GLY A 177 -6.56 -0.53 1.03
CA GLY A 177 -6.70 0.18 -0.25
C GLY A 177 -5.84 -0.38 -1.40
N LEU A 178 -4.62 -0.86 -1.10
CA LEU A 178 -3.77 -1.48 -2.14
C LEU A 178 -4.34 -2.82 -2.59
N ILE A 179 -4.63 -3.71 -1.66
CA ILE A 179 -5.13 -5.05 -2.00
C ILE A 179 -6.50 -4.99 -2.68
N SER A 180 -7.39 -4.10 -2.25
CA SER A 180 -8.70 -3.89 -2.88
C SER A 180 -8.55 -3.41 -4.33
N GLY A 181 -7.73 -2.39 -4.57
CA GLY A 181 -7.51 -1.88 -5.91
C GLY A 181 -6.85 -2.92 -6.82
N VAL A 182 -5.77 -3.57 -6.34
CA VAL A 182 -5.03 -4.60 -7.10
C VAL A 182 -5.93 -5.79 -7.42
N SER A 183 -6.68 -6.29 -6.45
CA SER A 183 -7.53 -7.46 -6.66
C SER A 183 -8.66 -7.17 -7.64
N LEU A 184 -9.34 -6.02 -7.52
CA LEU A 184 -10.34 -5.61 -8.49
C LEU A 184 -9.76 -5.52 -9.90
N ALA A 185 -8.61 -4.87 -10.08
CA ALA A 185 -7.97 -4.74 -11.38
C ALA A 185 -7.62 -6.11 -11.97
N LEU A 186 -7.02 -7.00 -11.19
CA LEU A 186 -6.65 -8.35 -11.65
C LEU A 186 -7.89 -9.19 -12.01
N ARG A 187 -8.97 -9.14 -11.22
CA ARG A 187 -10.23 -9.82 -11.55
C ARG A 187 -10.86 -9.28 -12.84
N LEU A 188 -10.76 -7.96 -13.07
CA LEU A 188 -11.25 -7.33 -14.30
C LEU A 188 -10.41 -7.68 -15.54
N GLU A 189 -9.08 -7.73 -15.39
CA GLU A 189 -8.17 -7.95 -16.51
C GLU A 189 -8.01 -9.44 -16.86
N LEU A 190 -7.97 -10.31 -15.84
CA LEU A 190 -7.57 -11.71 -15.97
C LEU A 190 -8.66 -12.72 -15.54
N GLY A 191 -9.79 -12.25 -15.02
CA GLY A 191 -10.89 -13.11 -14.57
C GLY A 191 -10.60 -13.82 -13.25
N GLY A 192 -10.81 -15.16 -13.17
CA GLY A 192 -10.69 -15.94 -11.95
C GLY A 192 -9.26 -16.18 -11.44
N ARG A 193 -8.25 -15.90 -12.23
CA ARG A 193 -6.83 -15.99 -11.88
C ARG A 193 -6.19 -14.61 -11.96
N PRO A 194 -5.06 -14.33 -11.25
CA PRO A 194 -4.34 -15.16 -10.26
C PRO A 194 -5.08 -15.32 -8.93
N TRP A 195 -4.62 -16.22 -8.05
CA TRP A 195 -4.96 -16.17 -6.62
C TRP A 195 -4.38 -14.91 -5.99
N ILE A 196 -5.06 -14.34 -4.99
CA ILE A 196 -4.65 -13.08 -4.37
C ILE A 196 -4.62 -13.26 -2.86
N LEU A 197 -3.42 -13.06 -2.27
CA LEU A 197 -3.20 -13.14 -0.83
C LEU A 197 -2.82 -11.78 -0.25
N GLY A 198 -3.43 -11.43 0.87
CA GLY A 198 -2.98 -10.34 1.73
C GLY A 198 -1.86 -10.79 2.66
N ALA A 199 -0.90 -9.91 2.95
CA ALA A 199 0.14 -10.11 3.96
C ALA A 199 -0.01 -9.05 5.05
N GLU A 200 -0.37 -9.47 6.26
CA GLU A 200 -0.66 -8.61 7.42
C GLU A 200 0.22 -8.97 8.61
N PRO A 201 0.66 -8.00 9.44
CA PRO A 201 1.32 -8.33 10.71
C PRO A 201 0.31 -8.87 11.72
N VAL A 202 0.71 -9.88 12.49
CA VAL A 202 -0.10 -10.48 13.58
C VAL A 202 -0.58 -9.41 14.57
N GLY A 203 0.23 -8.39 14.81
CA GLY A 203 -0.06 -7.31 15.75
C GLY A 203 -1.05 -6.25 15.26
N ALA A 204 -1.54 -6.36 13.99
CA ALA A 204 -2.59 -5.50 13.44
C ALA A 204 -3.40 -6.24 12.36
N PRO A 205 -4.13 -7.34 12.70
CA PRO A 205 -4.80 -8.21 11.74
C PRO A 205 -6.17 -7.66 11.32
N SER A 206 -6.23 -6.38 10.92
CA SER A 206 -7.48 -5.67 10.71
C SER A 206 -8.30 -6.21 9.53
N MET A 207 -7.64 -6.58 8.43
CA MET A 207 -8.31 -7.16 7.26
C MET A 207 -8.72 -8.61 7.54
N ALA A 208 -7.85 -9.41 8.14
CA ALA A 208 -8.17 -10.81 8.47
C ALA A 208 -9.40 -10.91 9.38
N LEU A 209 -9.48 -10.06 10.42
CA LEU A 209 -10.64 -9.98 11.29
C LEU A 209 -11.88 -9.42 10.59
N GLY A 210 -11.72 -8.41 9.74
CA GLY A 210 -12.81 -7.87 8.93
C GLY A 210 -13.41 -8.90 7.99
N LEU A 211 -12.60 -9.70 7.31
CA LEU A 211 -13.07 -10.80 6.45
C LEU A 211 -13.81 -11.88 7.25
N ALA A 212 -13.31 -12.22 8.44
CA ALA A 212 -13.95 -13.20 9.30
C ALA A 212 -15.30 -12.71 9.85
N ALA A 213 -15.42 -11.41 10.15
CA ALA A 213 -16.65 -10.77 10.61
C ALA A 213 -17.64 -10.45 9.48
N GLY A 214 -17.17 -10.33 8.24
CA GLY A 214 -17.95 -9.85 7.10
C GLY A 214 -18.13 -8.32 7.05
N GLU A 215 -17.45 -7.59 7.93
CA GLU A 215 -17.50 -6.11 8.04
C GLU A 215 -16.21 -5.57 8.65
N SER A 216 -15.98 -4.27 8.55
CA SER A 216 -14.81 -3.63 9.18
C SER A 216 -14.84 -3.76 10.70
N VAL A 217 -13.71 -4.14 11.29
CA VAL A 217 -13.55 -4.33 12.74
C VAL A 217 -12.49 -3.34 13.26
N ILE A 218 -12.79 -2.67 14.38
CA ILE A 218 -11.83 -1.83 15.08
C ILE A 218 -11.03 -2.69 16.05
N LEU A 219 -9.71 -2.67 15.93
CA LEU A 219 -8.79 -3.39 16.82
C LEU A 219 -8.74 -2.73 18.20
N ASP A 220 -8.73 -3.53 19.26
CA ASP A 220 -8.56 -3.06 20.63
C ASP A 220 -7.16 -2.44 20.87
N ALA A 221 -6.15 -2.98 20.21
CA ALA A 221 -4.77 -2.52 20.30
C ALA A 221 -3.97 -2.87 19.05
N ILE A 222 -2.92 -2.08 18.80
CA ILE A 222 -1.89 -2.36 17.79
C ILE A 222 -0.63 -2.79 18.55
N THR A 223 -0.10 -3.98 18.23
CA THR A 223 1.08 -4.54 18.89
C THR A 223 2.26 -4.78 17.94
N THR A 224 2.13 -4.33 16.66
CA THR A 224 3.21 -4.37 15.67
C THR A 224 3.98 -3.06 15.59
N ASN A 225 5.26 -3.16 15.25
CA ASN A 225 6.11 -2.01 14.90
C ASN A 225 6.25 -1.81 13.36
N VAL A 226 5.53 -2.56 12.54
CA VAL A 226 5.55 -2.46 11.08
C VAL A 226 4.73 -1.23 10.66
N GLN A 227 5.38 -0.05 10.71
CA GLN A 227 4.74 1.20 10.26
C GLN A 227 4.25 1.08 8.82
N GLY A 228 3.06 1.58 8.55
CA GLY A 228 2.40 1.48 7.24
C GLY A 228 1.42 0.30 7.10
N LEU A 229 1.51 -0.73 7.98
CA LEU A 229 0.57 -1.84 8.07
C LEU A 229 -0.10 -1.95 9.45
N CYS A 230 -0.28 -0.83 10.15
CA CYS A 230 -0.82 -0.78 11.50
C CYS A 230 -2.01 0.19 11.64
N PRO A 231 -3.07 0.08 10.80
CA PRO A 231 -4.30 0.83 11.04
C PRO A 231 -5.10 0.19 12.18
N LEU A 232 -5.96 0.99 12.84
CA LEU A 232 -6.91 0.46 13.82
C LEU A 232 -8.03 -0.37 13.19
N SER A 233 -8.33 -0.13 11.91
CA SER A 233 -9.31 -0.90 11.15
C SER A 233 -8.95 -0.94 9.67
N ALA A 234 -9.32 -2.01 8.99
CA ALA A 234 -9.43 -1.98 7.54
C ALA A 234 -10.63 -1.11 7.13
N GLY A 235 -10.57 -0.49 5.95
CA GLY A 235 -11.68 0.32 5.44
C GLY A 235 -12.93 -0.51 5.18
N GLU A 236 -14.10 0.09 5.35
CA GLU A 236 -15.38 -0.59 5.10
C GLU A 236 -15.52 -1.01 3.64
N HIS A 237 -15.21 -0.10 2.69
CA HIS A 237 -15.18 -0.42 1.26
C HIS A 237 -14.17 -1.50 0.95
N ASN A 238 -13.00 -1.45 1.60
CA ASN A 238 -11.92 -2.40 1.37
C ASN A 238 -12.27 -3.81 1.84
N VAL A 239 -12.89 -3.96 3.00
CA VAL A 239 -13.38 -5.27 3.48
C VAL A 239 -14.42 -5.82 2.52
N ALA A 240 -15.42 -5.01 2.13
CA ALA A 240 -16.46 -5.43 1.20
C ALA A 240 -15.90 -5.90 -0.16
N ILE A 241 -14.91 -5.19 -0.70
CA ILE A 241 -14.23 -5.58 -1.94
C ILE A 241 -13.44 -6.87 -1.73
N CYS A 242 -12.65 -6.97 -0.66
CA CYS A 242 -11.80 -8.11 -0.40
C CYS A 242 -12.59 -9.41 -0.16
N LEU A 243 -13.77 -9.35 0.45
CA LEU A 243 -14.69 -10.49 0.60
C LEU A 243 -15.03 -11.17 -0.75
N GLU A 244 -15.07 -10.40 -1.84
CA GLU A 244 -15.41 -10.92 -3.17
C GLU A 244 -14.19 -11.20 -4.06
N THR A 245 -13.01 -10.63 -3.74
CA THR A 245 -11.91 -10.56 -4.71
C THR A 245 -10.62 -11.23 -4.31
N ILE A 246 -10.39 -11.51 -3.02
CA ILE A 246 -9.15 -12.15 -2.56
C ILE A 246 -9.40 -13.57 -2.07
N ASP A 247 -8.33 -14.36 -2.00
CA ASP A 247 -8.41 -15.78 -1.62
C ASP A 247 -8.01 -16.00 -0.15
N GLY A 248 -7.43 -14.99 0.52
CA GLY A 248 -7.11 -15.05 1.94
C GLY A 248 -6.10 -14.01 2.39
N VAL A 249 -5.78 -14.04 3.69
CA VAL A 249 -4.77 -13.20 4.33
C VAL A 249 -3.87 -14.06 5.19
N GLY A 250 -2.56 -13.98 4.95
CA GLY A 250 -1.54 -14.59 5.79
C GLY A 250 -1.06 -13.61 6.86
N LEU A 251 -1.03 -14.07 8.11
CA LEU A 251 -0.57 -13.30 9.26
C LEU A 251 0.91 -13.61 9.57
N LEU A 252 1.71 -12.57 9.77
CA LEU A 252 3.16 -12.65 9.93
C LEU A 252 3.62 -12.00 11.23
N PRO A 253 4.51 -12.63 12.00
CA PRO A 253 5.21 -11.93 13.06
C PRO A 253 6.15 -10.87 12.48
N ASP A 254 6.41 -9.79 13.24
CA ASP A 254 7.27 -8.69 12.81
C ASP A 254 8.67 -9.17 12.39
N GLU A 255 9.21 -10.18 13.07
CA GLU A 255 10.53 -10.75 12.80
C GLU A 255 10.63 -11.34 11.36
N ALA A 256 9.57 -11.98 10.87
CA ALA A 256 9.54 -12.50 9.50
C ALA A 256 9.56 -11.35 8.48
N ILE A 257 8.83 -10.27 8.76
CA ILE A 257 8.79 -9.08 7.92
C ILE A 257 10.15 -8.38 7.89
N TYR A 258 10.82 -8.23 9.05
CA TYR A 258 12.16 -7.65 9.13
C TYR A 258 13.22 -8.53 8.45
N ALA A 259 13.09 -9.86 8.52
CA ALA A 259 14.00 -10.77 7.81
C ALA A 259 13.88 -10.61 6.29
N ALA A 260 12.66 -10.52 5.76
CA ALA A 260 12.42 -10.24 4.35
C ALA A 260 12.90 -8.85 3.92
N GLN A 261 12.71 -7.82 4.77
CA GLN A 261 13.26 -6.48 4.55
C GLN A 261 14.79 -6.53 4.40
N LYS A 262 15.46 -7.18 5.35
CA LYS A 262 16.94 -7.35 5.30
C LYS A 262 17.38 -8.01 4.01
N ARG A 263 16.68 -9.08 3.61
CA ARG A 263 16.97 -9.81 2.37
C ARG A 263 16.80 -8.92 1.14
N LEU A 264 15.72 -8.16 1.02
CA LEU A 264 15.50 -7.25 -0.09
C LEU A 264 16.56 -6.14 -0.14
N VAL A 265 16.97 -5.60 1.02
CA VAL A 265 18.06 -4.61 1.11
C VAL A 265 19.39 -5.23 0.64
N GLN A 266 19.68 -6.48 0.98
CA GLN A 266 20.88 -7.20 0.50
C GLN A 266 20.84 -7.46 -1.02
N LEU A 267 19.65 -7.52 -1.63
CA LEU A 267 19.46 -7.58 -3.08
C LEU A 267 19.57 -6.21 -3.76
N GLY A 268 19.86 -5.15 -3.00
CA GLY A 268 20.07 -3.79 -3.52
C GLY A 268 18.85 -2.89 -3.48
N GLU A 269 17.71 -3.33 -2.94
CA GLU A 269 16.52 -2.51 -2.85
C GLU A 269 16.54 -1.61 -1.60
N VAL A 270 15.92 -0.44 -1.69
CA VAL A 270 15.59 0.39 -0.53
C VAL A 270 14.15 0.08 -0.15
N VAL A 271 13.94 -0.60 0.98
CA VAL A 271 12.63 -1.12 1.37
C VAL A 271 12.37 -0.83 2.85
N GLU A 272 11.19 -0.32 3.15
CA GLU A 272 10.69 -0.22 4.52
C GLU A 272 10.03 -1.55 4.97
N PRO A 273 9.83 -1.79 6.27
CA PRO A 273 9.24 -3.04 6.75
C PRO A 273 7.90 -3.37 6.06
N ALA A 274 6.99 -2.41 5.95
CA ALA A 274 5.70 -2.59 5.28
C ALA A 274 5.84 -3.05 3.82
N GLY A 275 6.87 -2.57 3.12
CA GLY A 275 7.16 -2.96 1.73
C GLY A 275 7.64 -4.39 1.58
N ALA A 276 8.11 -5.02 2.66
CA ALA A 276 8.65 -6.38 2.64
C ALA A 276 7.61 -7.47 2.99
N ALA A 277 6.43 -7.10 3.51
CA ALA A 277 5.47 -8.05 4.05
C ALA A 277 5.01 -9.11 3.03
N ALA A 278 4.79 -8.75 1.77
CA ALA A 278 4.42 -9.71 0.73
C ALA A 278 5.54 -10.73 0.46
N THR A 279 6.80 -10.29 0.44
CA THR A 279 7.95 -11.18 0.32
C THR A 279 8.07 -12.08 1.54
N ALA A 280 7.83 -11.53 2.75
CA ALA A 280 7.85 -12.29 4.00
C ALA A 280 6.82 -13.44 4.01
N LEU A 281 5.64 -13.24 3.43
CA LEU A 281 4.62 -14.29 3.33
C LEU A 281 5.12 -15.49 2.51
N VAL A 282 5.77 -15.23 1.38
CA VAL A 282 6.34 -16.29 0.53
C VAL A 282 7.53 -16.96 1.23
N ASP A 283 8.43 -16.17 1.83
CA ASP A 283 9.63 -16.65 2.53
C ASP A 283 9.29 -17.50 3.77
N ALA A 284 8.17 -17.19 4.43
CA ALA A 284 7.65 -17.97 5.56
C ALA A 284 6.89 -19.26 5.15
N GLY A 285 6.76 -19.54 3.84
CA GLY A 285 6.07 -20.73 3.34
C GLY A 285 4.55 -20.69 3.55
N LEU A 286 3.94 -19.51 3.57
CA LEU A 286 2.51 -19.31 3.80
C LEU A 286 1.67 -19.32 2.50
N ILE A 287 2.27 -19.68 1.36
CA ILE A 287 1.49 -20.05 0.18
C ILE A 287 0.77 -21.37 0.47
N PRO A 288 -0.55 -21.48 0.25
CA PRO A 288 -1.31 -22.71 0.49
C PRO A 288 -0.66 -23.92 -0.19
N ALA A 289 -0.50 -25.01 0.56
CA ALA A 289 0.22 -26.21 0.10
C ALA A 289 -0.41 -26.82 -1.15
N GLU A 290 -1.73 -26.77 -1.25
CA GLU A 290 -2.51 -27.25 -2.39
C GLU A 290 -2.21 -26.49 -3.70
N TRP A 291 -1.75 -25.22 -3.61
CA TRP A 291 -1.35 -24.46 -4.80
C TRP A 291 0.05 -24.86 -5.29
N LEU A 292 0.83 -25.48 -4.43
CA LEU A 292 2.18 -26.01 -4.74
C LEU A 292 2.17 -27.50 -5.14
N GLU A 293 1.01 -28.17 -5.14
CA GLU A 293 0.90 -29.55 -5.56
C GLU A 293 1.32 -29.72 -7.04
N GLY A 294 2.22 -30.65 -7.29
CA GLY A 294 2.76 -30.91 -8.64
C GLY A 294 3.75 -29.87 -9.14
N LYS A 295 4.00 -28.78 -8.42
CA LYS A 295 4.98 -27.77 -8.79
C LYS A 295 6.41 -28.24 -8.51
N THR A 296 7.30 -27.89 -9.43
CA THR A 296 8.73 -28.27 -9.39
C THR A 296 9.59 -27.09 -9.80
N LYS A 297 10.90 -27.24 -9.71
CA LYS A 297 11.86 -26.24 -10.19
C LYS A 297 11.72 -25.96 -11.70
N ASP A 298 11.33 -26.98 -12.49
CA ASP A 298 11.20 -26.88 -13.95
C ASP A 298 9.79 -26.41 -14.38
N ASP A 299 8.78 -26.55 -13.50
CA ASP A 299 7.43 -26.02 -13.65
C ASP A 299 6.99 -25.32 -12.35
N PRO A 300 7.58 -24.19 -12.00
CA PRO A 300 7.30 -23.52 -10.73
C PRO A 300 5.94 -22.82 -10.73
N LEU A 301 5.40 -22.60 -9.53
CA LEU A 301 4.33 -21.63 -9.31
C LEU A 301 4.91 -20.22 -9.46
N ARG A 302 4.32 -19.41 -10.33
CA ARG A 302 4.76 -18.03 -10.54
C ARG A 302 4.06 -17.09 -9.56
N ALA A 303 4.82 -16.59 -8.57
CA ALA A 303 4.34 -15.66 -7.55
C ALA A 303 4.84 -14.24 -7.82
N VAL A 304 3.93 -13.26 -7.80
CA VAL A 304 4.27 -11.83 -7.83
C VAL A 304 4.04 -11.24 -6.43
N VAL A 305 5.08 -10.70 -5.82
CA VAL A 305 4.99 -9.95 -4.55
C VAL A 305 5.08 -8.45 -4.83
N ILE A 306 4.29 -7.63 -4.12
CA ILE A 306 4.37 -6.18 -4.26
C ILE A 306 5.28 -5.63 -3.16
N VAL A 307 6.39 -4.99 -3.55
CA VAL A 307 7.28 -4.25 -2.66
C VAL A 307 6.75 -2.81 -2.56
N SER A 308 5.86 -2.57 -1.62
CA SER A 308 4.93 -1.44 -1.64
C SER A 308 5.53 -0.08 -1.26
N GLY A 309 6.69 -0.05 -0.56
CA GLY A 309 7.32 1.18 -0.12
C GLY A 309 8.80 1.05 0.26
N GLY A 310 9.53 2.13 0.08
CA GLY A 310 10.97 2.25 0.25
C GLY A 310 11.40 3.47 1.07
N ASN A 311 10.64 3.81 2.12
CA ASN A 311 10.95 4.94 3.01
C ASN A 311 11.32 4.47 4.45
N PRO A 312 12.34 3.57 4.62
CA PRO A 312 12.78 3.15 5.96
C PRO A 312 13.39 4.33 6.73
N ALA A 313 13.50 4.20 8.04
CA ALA A 313 14.30 5.13 8.82
C ALA A 313 15.77 5.05 8.36
N PRO A 314 16.48 6.19 8.22
CA PRO A 314 17.87 6.20 7.74
C PRO A 314 18.80 5.30 8.55
N GLU A 315 18.65 5.29 9.88
CA GLU A 315 19.46 4.48 10.81
C GLU A 315 19.18 2.98 10.61
N GLN A 316 17.91 2.62 10.37
CA GLN A 316 17.53 1.24 10.08
C GLN A 316 18.16 0.78 8.76
N LEU A 317 18.12 1.62 7.72
CA LEU A 317 18.70 1.28 6.42
C LEU A 317 20.23 1.11 6.52
N ALA A 318 20.92 2.02 7.22
CA ALA A 318 22.35 1.93 7.45
C ALA A 318 22.75 0.62 8.16
N ALA A 319 22.03 0.27 9.24
CA ALA A 319 22.25 -0.98 9.96
C ALA A 319 22.02 -2.22 9.06
N LEU A 320 21.00 -2.21 8.20
CA LEU A 320 20.70 -3.33 7.28
C LEU A 320 21.76 -3.49 6.17
N ARG A 321 22.41 -2.40 5.76
CA ARG A 321 23.52 -2.40 4.78
C ARG A 321 24.87 -2.78 5.39
N GLY A 322 25.01 -2.73 6.70
CA GLY A 322 26.28 -2.90 7.40
C GLY A 322 27.15 -1.67 7.35
N ASP A 323 26.57 -0.49 7.13
CA ASP A 323 27.26 0.81 7.08
C ASP A 323 27.29 1.50 8.46
N ALA A 324 26.87 0.78 9.54
CA ALA A 324 26.76 1.30 10.91
C ALA A 324 27.93 0.83 11.80
#